data_2a5fd845c1efa56fa4b5601d7c2cb01e
#
_entry.id   2a5fd845c1efa56fa4b5601d7c2cb01e
#
_cell.length_a   1.000
_cell.length_b   1.000
_cell.length_c   1.000
_cell.angle_alpha   90.00
_cell.angle_beta   90.00
_cell.angle_gamma   90.00
#
_symmetry.space_group_name_H-M   'P 1'
#
loop_
_entity.id
_entity.type
_entity.pdbx_description
1 polymer ?
#
loop_
_entity_poly.entity_id
_entity_poly.type
_entity_poly.pdbx_seq_one_letter_code
_entity_poly.pdbx_strand_id
1 'polypeptide(L)'
;RIVATNGRFYLICNNDKYENLSYYRIDRMKDIMLSENRIKPLESLPGCEKGLNLPEHMAEHIYMMSGESEKVTFRADRFLITEIMDWFGKDIRFFDETESSVHVTVRVNVKAMFFWLMQYGQYVEVERPEALRRKVADAVAQMTLRYTQKK
;
A
#
# COMPACT_ATOMS: atom_id res chain seq x y z
N ARG A 1 -11.07 -13.03 -6.42
CA ARG A 1 -10.87 -12.25 -7.67
C ARG A 1 -9.41 -12.24 -8.07
N ILE A 2 -9.13 -12.19 -9.39
CA ILE A 2 -7.76 -12.03 -9.92
C ILE A 2 -7.58 -10.58 -10.34
N VAL A 3 -6.48 -9.98 -9.94
CA VAL A 3 -6.12 -8.59 -10.26
C VAL A 3 -4.67 -8.51 -10.74
N ALA A 4 -4.38 -7.51 -11.57
CA ALA A 4 -3.02 -7.21 -12.01
C ALA A 4 -2.58 -5.88 -11.40
N THR A 5 -1.39 -5.85 -10.82
CA THR A 5 -0.75 -4.63 -10.32
C THR A 5 0.77 -4.80 -10.32
N ASN A 6 1.49 -3.74 -10.63
CA ASN A 6 2.97 -3.71 -10.66
C ASN A 6 3.58 -4.88 -11.47
N GLY A 7 2.98 -5.20 -12.63
CA GLY A 7 3.43 -6.27 -13.51
C GLY A 7 3.24 -7.69 -12.95
N ARG A 8 2.38 -7.89 -11.97
CA ARG A 8 2.12 -9.18 -11.31
C ARG A 8 0.63 -9.44 -11.16
N PHE A 9 0.26 -10.72 -11.15
CA PHE A 9 -1.12 -11.16 -10.92
C PHE A 9 -1.28 -11.67 -9.50
N TYR A 10 -2.36 -11.24 -8.85
CA TYR A 10 -2.73 -11.63 -7.49
C TYR A 10 -4.13 -12.23 -7.45
N LEU A 11 -4.28 -13.27 -6.67
CA LEU A 11 -5.58 -13.77 -6.23
C LEU A 11 -5.96 -13.05 -4.92
N ILE A 12 -7.03 -12.27 -4.96
CA ILE A 12 -7.68 -11.73 -3.76
C ILE A 12 -8.75 -12.73 -3.35
N CYS A 13 -8.64 -13.26 -2.15
CA CYS A 13 -9.58 -14.24 -1.62
C CYS A 13 -9.77 -14.08 -0.12
N ASN A 14 -10.81 -14.73 0.35
CA ASN A 14 -11.15 -14.95 1.72
C ASN A 14 -10.75 -16.39 2.10
N ASN A 15 -10.18 -16.61 3.26
CA ASN A 15 -9.92 -17.94 3.80
C ASN A 15 -10.18 -17.97 5.31
N ASP A 16 -10.37 -19.16 5.87
CA ASP A 16 -10.75 -19.32 7.29
C ASP A 16 -9.60 -19.06 8.27
N LYS A 17 -8.39 -18.95 7.77
CA LYS A 17 -7.20 -18.71 8.61
C LYS A 17 -7.06 -17.25 9.04
N TYR A 18 -7.63 -16.32 8.28
CA TYR A 18 -7.47 -14.88 8.50
C TYR A 18 -8.81 -14.17 8.46
N GLU A 19 -8.98 -13.17 9.31
CA GLU A 19 -10.19 -12.33 9.37
C GLU A 19 -10.25 -11.28 8.25
N ASN A 20 -9.14 -11.07 7.53
CA ASN A 20 -9.01 -10.09 6.47
C ASN A 20 -8.79 -10.76 5.11
N LEU A 21 -8.94 -9.97 4.04
CA LEU A 21 -8.61 -10.40 2.69
C LEU A 21 -7.15 -10.87 2.61
N SER A 22 -6.94 -11.95 1.87
CA SER A 22 -5.63 -12.53 1.60
C SER A 22 -5.24 -12.31 0.15
N TYR A 23 -3.95 -12.06 -0.07
CA TYR A 23 -3.39 -11.79 -1.39
C TYR A 23 -2.32 -12.83 -1.70
N TYR A 24 -2.56 -13.64 -2.73
CA TYR A 24 -1.60 -14.65 -3.16
C TYR A 24 -1.11 -14.34 -4.57
N ARG A 25 0.19 -14.30 -4.75
CA ARG A 25 0.80 -14.16 -6.07
C ARG A 25 0.59 -15.43 -6.87
N ILE A 26 -0.04 -15.30 -8.06
CA ILE A 26 -0.39 -16.44 -8.90
C ILE A 26 0.86 -17.17 -9.40
N ASP A 27 1.92 -16.44 -9.74
CA ASP A 27 3.20 -17.00 -10.21
C ASP A 27 3.98 -17.77 -9.13
N ARG A 28 3.54 -17.72 -7.87
CA ARG A 28 4.14 -18.48 -6.75
C ARG A 28 3.30 -19.67 -6.29
N MET A 29 2.15 -19.88 -6.90
CA MET A 29 1.28 -21.01 -6.56
C MET A 29 1.88 -22.32 -7.08
N LYS A 30 1.80 -23.37 -6.28
CA LYS A 30 2.21 -24.73 -6.60
C LYS A 30 1.07 -25.69 -6.28
N ASP A 31 1.06 -26.82 -6.95
CA ASP A 31 0.15 -27.94 -6.68
C ASP A 31 -1.32 -27.52 -6.63
N ILE A 32 -1.75 -26.73 -7.65
CA ILE A 32 -3.11 -26.21 -7.75
C ILE A 32 -4.05 -27.36 -8.12
N MET A 33 -5.10 -27.56 -7.31
CA MET A 33 -6.13 -28.55 -7.53
C MET A 33 -7.52 -27.94 -7.44
N LEU A 34 -8.47 -28.47 -8.20
CA LEU A 34 -9.87 -28.14 -8.03
C LEU A 34 -10.38 -28.75 -6.72
N SER A 35 -11.08 -27.96 -5.93
CA SER A 35 -11.71 -28.40 -4.69
C SER A 35 -13.21 -28.57 -4.90
N GLU A 36 -13.80 -29.57 -4.25
CA GLU A 36 -15.26 -29.72 -4.18
C GLU A 36 -15.93 -28.78 -3.16
N ASN A 37 -15.10 -28.08 -2.35
CA ASN A 37 -15.59 -27.14 -1.37
C ASN A 37 -16.20 -25.90 -2.07
N ARG A 38 -17.28 -25.39 -1.51
CA ARG A 38 -17.88 -24.15 -1.99
C ARG A 38 -16.98 -22.95 -1.66
N ILE A 39 -16.95 -21.98 -2.56
CA ILE A 39 -16.27 -20.70 -2.34
C ILE A 39 -16.95 -19.97 -1.20
N LYS A 40 -16.16 -19.50 -0.23
CA LYS A 40 -16.64 -18.58 0.81
C LYS A 40 -16.83 -17.19 0.20
N PRO A 41 -18.05 -16.61 0.27
CA PRO A 41 -18.31 -15.29 -0.31
C PRO A 41 -17.43 -14.21 0.32
N LEU A 42 -16.96 -13.25 -0.48
CA LEU A 42 -16.22 -12.09 0.03
C LEU A 42 -17.10 -11.22 0.94
N GLU A 43 -18.40 -11.19 0.65
CA GLU A 43 -19.41 -10.44 1.38
C GLU A 43 -19.59 -10.92 2.84
N SER A 44 -19.04 -12.09 3.17
CA SER A 44 -19.01 -12.60 4.57
C SER A 44 -17.91 -11.97 5.42
N LEU A 45 -17.02 -11.17 4.83
CA LEU A 45 -15.97 -10.45 5.56
C LEU A 45 -16.46 -9.07 6.01
N PRO A 46 -16.10 -8.63 7.24
CA PRO A 46 -16.35 -7.27 7.68
C PRO A 46 -15.78 -6.24 6.70
N GLY A 47 -16.57 -5.25 6.32
CA GLY A 47 -16.21 -4.22 5.36
C GLY A 47 -16.40 -4.60 3.88
N CYS A 48 -16.81 -5.84 3.59
CA CYS A 48 -17.09 -6.31 2.23
C CYS A 48 -18.57 -6.66 2.00
N GLU A 49 -19.48 -6.27 2.90
CA GLU A 49 -20.90 -6.65 2.89
C GLU A 49 -21.63 -6.23 1.61
N LYS A 50 -21.16 -5.15 0.96
CA LYS A 50 -21.68 -4.64 -0.32
C LYS A 50 -20.84 -5.07 -1.53
N GLY A 51 -19.96 -6.05 -1.34
CA GLY A 51 -18.92 -6.43 -2.29
C GLY A 51 -17.65 -5.58 -2.13
N LEU A 52 -16.61 -5.96 -2.85
CA LEU A 52 -15.32 -5.27 -2.83
C LEU A 52 -15.30 -4.18 -3.90
N ASN A 53 -15.16 -2.91 -3.49
CA ASN A 53 -14.84 -1.80 -4.40
C ASN A 53 -13.38 -1.93 -4.83
N LEU A 54 -13.14 -2.63 -5.93
CA LEU A 54 -11.80 -3.01 -6.36
C LEU A 54 -10.88 -1.82 -6.66
N PRO A 55 -11.30 -0.74 -7.35
CA PRO A 55 -10.46 0.43 -7.59
C PRO A 55 -9.98 1.08 -6.28
N GLU A 56 -10.87 1.34 -5.35
CA GLU A 56 -10.56 1.92 -4.04
C GLU A 56 -9.64 1.00 -3.24
N HIS A 57 -9.96 -0.29 -3.21
CA HIS A 57 -9.17 -1.28 -2.51
C HIS A 57 -7.73 -1.37 -3.06
N MET A 58 -7.55 -1.33 -4.38
CA MET A 58 -6.23 -1.36 -4.99
C MET A 58 -5.43 -0.06 -4.75
N ALA A 59 -6.10 1.09 -4.69
CA ALA A 59 -5.46 2.36 -4.35
C ALA A 59 -4.97 2.38 -2.89
N GLU A 60 -5.70 1.75 -1.97
CA GLU A 60 -5.29 1.61 -0.57
C GLU A 60 -4.19 0.55 -0.37
N HIS A 61 -4.23 -0.55 -1.13
CA HIS A 61 -3.31 -1.69 -0.97
C HIS A 61 -2.27 -1.77 -2.09
N ILE A 62 -1.50 -0.70 -2.27
CA ILE A 62 -0.59 -0.47 -3.41
C ILE A 62 0.44 -1.58 -3.69
N TYR A 63 0.81 -2.39 -2.69
CA TYR A 63 1.68 -3.56 -2.85
C TYR A 63 0.98 -4.89 -2.56
N MET A 64 -0.37 -4.90 -2.56
CA MET A 64 -1.16 -6.08 -2.17
C MET A 64 -0.73 -6.64 -0.81
N MET A 65 -0.52 -5.76 0.16
CA MET A 65 -0.23 -6.11 1.54
C MET A 65 -1.50 -6.13 2.37
N SER A 66 -1.65 -7.16 3.18
CA SER A 66 -2.74 -7.26 4.16
C SER A 66 -2.47 -6.35 5.36
N GLY A 67 -3.54 -5.96 6.05
CA GLY A 67 -3.54 -5.13 7.24
C GLY A 67 -4.38 -3.87 7.06
N GLU A 68 -4.38 -3.04 8.08
CA GLU A 68 -5.24 -1.86 8.14
C GLU A 68 -4.73 -0.72 7.24
N SER A 69 -5.67 0.05 6.70
CA SER A 69 -5.42 1.30 5.98
C SER A 69 -5.71 2.48 6.89
N GLU A 70 -4.80 3.43 6.92
CA GLU A 70 -4.92 4.66 7.70
C GLU A 70 -4.79 5.89 6.78
N LYS A 71 -5.20 7.02 7.32
CA LYS A 71 -4.97 8.31 6.69
C LYS A 71 -3.53 8.73 6.90
N VAL A 72 -2.78 8.88 5.80
CA VAL A 72 -1.38 9.33 5.81
C VAL A 72 -1.29 10.70 5.15
N THR A 73 -0.58 11.62 5.81
CA THR A 73 -0.26 12.94 5.26
C THR A 73 1.24 13.05 5.08
N PHE A 74 1.66 13.51 3.92
CA PHE A 74 3.06 13.71 3.58
C PHE A 74 3.25 14.94 2.69
N ARG A 75 4.43 15.54 2.75
CA ARG A 75 4.91 16.55 1.81
C ARG A 75 5.75 15.86 0.75
N ALA A 76 5.59 16.24 -0.49
CA ALA A 76 6.35 15.72 -1.62
C ALA A 76 6.86 16.84 -2.52
N ASP A 77 7.96 16.60 -3.20
CA ASP A 77 8.42 17.47 -4.29
C ASP A 77 7.38 17.46 -5.42
N ARG A 78 7.12 18.64 -6.00
CA ARG A 78 6.01 18.84 -6.95
C ARG A 78 6.08 17.95 -8.20
N PHE A 79 7.28 17.63 -8.66
CA PHE A 79 7.45 16.78 -9.83
C PHE A 79 6.92 15.34 -9.66
N LEU A 80 6.69 14.91 -8.41
CA LEU A 80 6.12 13.59 -8.11
C LEU A 80 4.60 13.50 -8.23
N ILE A 81 3.88 14.58 -8.55
CA ILE A 81 2.41 14.58 -8.57
C ILE A 81 1.85 13.46 -9.46
N THR A 82 2.39 13.28 -10.67
CA THR A 82 1.95 12.21 -11.59
C THR A 82 2.19 10.84 -10.99
N GLU A 83 3.37 10.62 -10.44
CA GLU A 83 3.74 9.35 -9.78
C GLU A 83 2.82 9.05 -8.58
N ILE A 84 2.52 10.07 -7.77
CA ILE A 84 1.60 9.94 -6.64
C ILE A 84 0.20 9.54 -7.12
N MET A 85 -0.29 10.16 -8.20
CA MET A 85 -1.58 9.80 -8.80
C MET A 85 -1.60 8.38 -9.39
N ASP A 86 -0.50 7.94 -9.98
CA ASP A 86 -0.37 6.59 -10.53
C ASP A 86 -0.40 5.52 -9.42
N TRP A 87 0.19 5.80 -8.27
CA TRP A 87 0.18 4.89 -7.12
C TRP A 87 -1.12 4.89 -6.32
N PHE A 88 -1.67 6.06 -6.02
CA PHE A 88 -2.78 6.21 -5.06
C PHE A 88 -4.12 6.55 -5.72
N GLY A 89 -4.15 6.66 -7.05
CA GLY A 89 -5.36 7.00 -7.80
C GLY A 89 -5.62 8.52 -7.84
N LYS A 90 -6.81 8.87 -8.33
CA LYS A 90 -7.18 10.28 -8.57
C LYS A 90 -7.92 10.93 -7.39
N ASP A 91 -8.45 10.11 -6.48
CA ASP A 91 -9.29 10.56 -5.36
C ASP A 91 -8.46 10.90 -4.12
N ILE A 92 -7.32 11.54 -4.33
CA ILE A 92 -6.40 11.99 -3.28
C ILE A 92 -6.50 13.50 -3.09
N ARG A 93 -6.22 13.96 -1.88
CA ARG A 93 -6.28 15.38 -1.57
C ARG A 93 -4.89 16.00 -1.65
N PHE A 94 -4.73 16.94 -2.58
CA PHE A 94 -3.59 17.86 -2.64
C PHE A 94 -3.94 19.18 -1.95
N PHE A 95 -2.99 19.77 -1.24
CA PHE A 95 -3.15 21.06 -0.57
C PHE A 95 -1.79 21.73 -0.33
N ASP A 96 -1.80 23.02 0.04
CA ASP A 96 -0.61 23.83 0.32
C ASP A 96 0.48 23.68 -0.76
N GLU A 97 0.04 23.76 -2.03
CA GLU A 97 0.92 23.65 -3.18
C GLU A 97 1.76 24.91 -3.35
N THR A 98 3.07 24.71 -3.57
CA THR A 98 4.05 25.75 -3.90
C THR A 98 4.68 25.49 -5.27
N GLU A 99 5.64 26.28 -5.69
CA GLU A 99 6.40 26.01 -6.92
C GLU A 99 7.22 24.72 -6.82
N SER A 100 7.68 24.34 -5.62
CA SER A 100 8.59 23.23 -5.41
C SER A 100 7.97 22.02 -4.72
N SER A 101 6.89 22.18 -3.96
CA SER A 101 6.34 21.12 -3.12
C SER A 101 4.81 21.16 -3.05
N VAL A 102 4.23 20.04 -2.62
CA VAL A 102 2.81 19.85 -2.37
C VAL A 102 2.60 18.96 -1.16
N HIS A 103 1.56 19.25 -0.39
CA HIS A 103 1.08 18.34 0.66
C HIS A 103 0.00 17.42 0.12
N VAL A 104 0.04 16.17 0.56
CA VAL A 104 -0.85 15.11 0.07
C VAL A 104 -1.43 14.35 1.24
N THR A 105 -2.70 14.05 1.16
CA THR A 105 -3.37 13.14 2.10
C THR A 105 -3.99 11.98 1.32
N VAL A 106 -3.63 10.75 1.72
CA VAL A 106 -4.15 9.50 1.15
C VAL A 106 -4.63 8.57 2.26
N ARG A 107 -5.57 7.67 1.93
CA ARG A 107 -5.87 6.51 2.75
C ARG A 107 -5.13 5.32 2.16
N VAL A 108 -4.30 4.66 2.95
CA VAL A 108 -3.40 3.61 2.43
C VAL A 108 -2.99 2.62 3.52
N ASN A 109 -2.73 1.38 3.12
CA ASN A 109 -2.14 0.38 4.01
C ASN A 109 -0.77 0.86 4.53
N VAL A 110 -0.60 0.97 5.85
CA VAL A 110 0.58 1.58 6.49
C VAL A 110 1.87 0.82 6.18
N LYS A 111 1.80 -0.51 6.06
CA LYS A 111 2.98 -1.32 5.70
C LYS A 111 3.42 -1.05 4.26
N ALA A 112 2.46 -0.99 3.34
CA ALA A 112 2.72 -0.66 1.94
C ALA A 112 3.28 0.77 1.81
N MET A 113 2.69 1.73 2.52
CA MET A 113 3.15 3.12 2.54
C MET A 113 4.59 3.25 3.04
N PHE A 114 4.99 2.49 4.06
CA PHE A 114 6.38 2.49 4.51
C PHE A 114 7.36 2.11 3.39
N PHE A 115 7.08 1.08 2.59
CA PHE A 115 7.94 0.69 1.47
C PHE A 115 7.95 1.74 0.35
N TRP A 116 6.82 2.35 0.09
CA TRP A 116 6.71 3.44 -0.87
C TRP A 116 7.55 4.65 -0.43
N LEU A 117 7.47 5.04 0.85
CA LEU A 117 8.30 6.11 1.43
C LEU A 117 9.79 5.77 1.37
N MET A 118 10.19 4.52 1.51
CA MET A 118 11.60 4.13 1.33
C MET A 118 12.06 4.23 -0.13
N GLN A 119 11.18 4.03 -1.09
CA GLN A 119 11.46 4.16 -2.51
C GLN A 119 11.63 5.63 -2.93
N TYR A 120 10.80 6.52 -2.39
CA TYR A 120 10.75 7.95 -2.76
C TYR A 120 11.29 8.88 -1.66
N GLY A 121 11.97 8.35 -0.67
CA GLY A 121 12.36 9.08 0.56
C GLY A 121 13.29 10.27 0.37
N GLN A 122 13.91 10.42 -0.82
CA GLN A 122 14.67 11.63 -1.14
C GLN A 122 13.79 12.85 -1.43
N TYR A 123 12.51 12.62 -1.79
CA TYR A 123 11.60 13.62 -2.32
C TYR A 123 10.30 13.72 -1.53
N VAL A 124 10.15 12.87 -0.52
CA VAL A 124 8.91 12.75 0.26
C VAL A 124 9.22 12.73 1.74
N GLU A 125 8.48 13.54 2.50
CA GLU A 125 8.53 13.58 3.95
C GLU A 125 7.15 13.25 4.52
N VAL A 126 7.02 12.13 5.24
CA VAL A 126 5.78 11.79 5.94
C VAL A 126 5.64 12.65 7.19
N GLU A 127 4.44 13.24 7.38
CA GLU A 127 4.10 14.09 8.50
C GLU A 127 3.21 13.38 9.51
N ARG A 128 2.26 12.60 9.02
CA ARG A 128 1.28 11.87 9.83
C ARG A 128 0.99 10.49 9.23
N PRO A 129 0.72 9.48 10.06
CA PRO A 129 0.76 9.47 11.51
C PRO A 129 2.20 9.48 12.06
N GLU A 130 2.37 9.96 13.29
CA GLU A 130 3.68 10.09 13.96
C GLU A 130 4.40 8.74 14.08
N ALA A 131 3.68 7.65 14.28
CA ALA A 131 4.26 6.30 14.36
C ALA A 131 4.95 5.90 13.03
N LEU A 132 4.34 6.23 11.88
CA LEU A 132 4.94 5.98 10.57
C LEU A 132 6.15 6.90 10.35
N ARG A 133 6.07 8.19 10.72
CA ARG A 133 7.19 9.14 10.65
C ARG A 133 8.41 8.63 11.40
N ARG A 134 8.24 8.18 12.65
CA ARG A 134 9.33 7.61 13.47
C ARG A 134 9.92 6.36 12.82
N LYS A 135 9.07 5.46 12.34
CA LYS A 135 9.51 4.24 11.66
C LYS A 135 10.37 4.53 10.43
N VAL A 136 10.02 5.55 9.66
CA VAL A 136 10.81 6.02 8.51
C VAL A 136 12.14 6.61 8.97
N ALA A 137 12.12 7.49 9.99
CA ALA A 137 13.33 8.09 10.54
C ALA A 137 14.32 7.03 11.05
N ASP A 138 13.84 6.02 11.79
CA ASP A 138 14.66 4.91 12.27
C ASP A 138 15.27 4.11 11.11
N ALA A 139 14.49 3.84 10.06
CA ALA A 139 14.98 3.13 8.89
C ALA A 139 16.08 3.92 8.16
N VAL A 140 15.90 5.23 7.98
CA VAL A 140 16.89 6.13 7.38
C VAL A 140 18.17 6.16 8.22
N ALA A 141 18.07 6.26 9.54
CA ALA A 141 19.22 6.21 10.43
C ALA A 141 20.00 4.89 10.29
N GLN A 142 19.30 3.75 10.24
CA GLN A 142 19.92 2.44 10.01
C GLN A 142 20.58 2.34 8.62
N MET A 143 19.96 2.89 7.59
CA MET A 143 20.55 2.96 6.25
C MET A 143 21.84 3.81 6.27
N THR A 144 21.83 4.96 6.91
CA THR A 144 23.01 5.84 7.05
C THR A 144 24.17 5.08 7.69
N LEU A 145 23.92 4.37 8.80
CA LEU A 145 24.96 3.56 9.46
C LEU A 145 25.58 2.52 8.52
N ARG A 146 24.77 1.84 7.69
CA ARG A 146 25.25 0.82 6.73
C ARG A 146 26.20 1.41 5.67
N TYR A 147 25.94 2.64 5.23
CA TYR A 147 26.74 3.28 4.19
C TYR A 147 27.94 4.09 4.71
N THR A 148 27.96 4.44 6.02
CA THR A 148 29.03 5.24 6.63
C THR A 148 30.02 4.41 7.45
N GLN A 149 29.64 3.20 7.88
CA GLN A 149 30.59 2.30 8.54
C GLN A 149 31.64 1.82 7.53
N LYS A 150 32.89 2.23 7.73
CA LYS A 150 34.02 1.63 6.99
C LYS A 150 34.13 0.16 7.38
N LYS A 151 34.14 -0.72 6.37
CA LYS A 151 34.48 -2.13 6.55
C LYS A 151 35.96 -2.25 6.91
#